data_ad7680b80d87e8d8240c2d1da8d4af0e
#
_entry.id   ad7680b80d87e8d8240c2d1da8d4af0e
#
_cell.length_a   1.000
_cell.length_b   1.000
_cell.length_c   1.000
_cell.angle_alpha   90.00
_cell.angle_beta   90.00
_cell.angle_gamma   90.00
#
_symmetry.space_group_name_H-M   'P 1'
#
loop_
_entity.id
_entity.type
_entity.pdbx_description
1 polymer ?
#
loop_
_entity_poly.entity_id
_entity_poly.type
_entity_poly.pdbx_seq_one_letter_code
_entity_poly.pdbx_strand_id
1 'polypeptide(L)'
;TTEKNASYLIENNFQFSKELFLISQDIGAKFIYASSAATYGEGENGYCDNETDIDMLRPLNMYGYSKQMFDQWLLHNGYMSSAVGLKYFNVYGPNEYHKGQMRSLVLKAYEQIVQNGQINLFKSYKPEYQDGEQMRDFLYVKDAAKMTVHFMDSAHSGIFNLGTSECRTWNDLAKSIFSAMKLQENIQYIDMPEELKEKYQYYTKADISKLRSTGYTESLMSIEDAVEDYVQRYLVNQSHL
;
A
#
# COMPACT_ATOMS: atom_id res chain seq x y z
N THR A 1 9.91 2.41 0.64
CA THR A 1 9.56 3.11 -0.60
C THR A 1 10.46 4.32 -0.90
N THR A 2 11.03 4.95 0.12
CA THR A 2 11.93 6.13 -0.01
C THR A 2 13.41 5.77 0.05
N GLU A 3 13.76 4.50 0.33
CA GLU A 3 15.15 4.03 0.34
C GLU A 3 15.76 4.15 -1.06
N LYS A 4 16.93 4.78 -1.13
CA LYS A 4 17.67 5.01 -2.39
C LYS A 4 18.84 4.02 -2.58
N ASN A 5 19.23 3.29 -1.53
CA ASN A 5 20.30 2.29 -1.62
C ASN A 5 19.78 1.02 -2.29
N ALA A 6 20.05 0.89 -3.58
CA ALA A 6 19.61 -0.26 -4.38
C ALA A 6 20.15 -1.60 -3.86
N SER A 7 21.41 -1.66 -3.43
CA SER A 7 22.03 -2.89 -2.91
C SER A 7 21.32 -3.35 -1.65
N TYR A 8 21.03 -2.43 -0.73
CA TYR A 8 20.27 -2.72 0.50
C TYR A 8 18.88 -3.28 0.18
N LEU A 9 18.16 -2.67 -0.79
CA LEU A 9 16.84 -3.13 -1.20
C LEU A 9 16.88 -4.51 -1.85
N ILE A 10 17.88 -4.77 -2.71
CA ILE A 10 18.03 -6.07 -3.37
C ILE A 10 18.35 -7.16 -2.35
N GLU A 11 19.27 -6.90 -1.44
CA GLU A 11 19.66 -7.84 -0.39
C GLU A 11 18.45 -8.22 0.49
N ASN A 12 17.73 -7.21 1.01
CA ASN A 12 16.66 -7.45 1.99
C ASN A 12 15.33 -7.87 1.35
N ASN A 13 14.96 -7.32 0.19
CA ASN A 13 13.66 -7.61 -0.43
C ASN A 13 13.70 -8.75 -1.45
N PHE A 14 14.88 -9.05 -2.03
CA PHE A 14 15.00 -10.10 -3.03
C PHE A 14 15.81 -11.30 -2.53
N GLN A 15 17.10 -11.12 -2.18
CA GLN A 15 17.95 -12.25 -1.81
C GLN A 15 17.46 -12.94 -0.55
N PHE A 16 17.19 -12.18 0.50
CA PHE A 16 16.67 -12.71 1.76
C PHE A 16 15.31 -13.41 1.58
N SER A 17 14.42 -12.85 0.74
CA SER A 17 13.13 -13.49 0.43
C SER A 17 13.31 -14.82 -0.30
N LYS A 18 14.30 -14.93 -1.20
CA LYS A 18 14.64 -16.20 -1.88
C LYS A 18 15.12 -17.25 -0.88
N GLU A 19 16.03 -16.88 0.01
CA GLU A 19 16.56 -17.80 1.02
C GLU A 19 15.44 -18.32 1.93
N LEU A 20 14.58 -17.43 2.43
CA LEU A 20 13.45 -17.82 3.27
C LEU A 20 12.46 -18.70 2.51
N PHE A 21 12.18 -18.39 1.24
CA PHE A 21 11.32 -19.22 0.41
C PHE A 21 11.89 -20.64 0.25
N LEU A 22 13.16 -20.78 -0.09
CA LEU A 22 13.81 -22.09 -0.27
C LEU A 22 13.78 -22.90 1.04
N ILE A 23 14.08 -22.27 2.18
CA ILE A 23 13.95 -22.91 3.50
C ILE A 23 12.50 -23.37 3.73
N SER A 24 11.50 -22.53 3.39
CA SER A 24 10.09 -22.91 3.56
C SER A 24 9.70 -24.14 2.74
N GLN A 25 10.26 -24.28 1.53
CA GLN A 25 10.04 -25.47 0.68
C GLN A 25 10.68 -26.71 1.30
N ASP A 26 11.91 -26.61 1.81
CA ASP A 26 12.62 -27.73 2.44
C ASP A 26 11.89 -28.30 3.65
N ILE A 27 11.21 -27.45 4.43
CA ILE A 27 10.47 -27.86 5.63
C ILE A 27 8.98 -28.06 5.37
N GLY A 28 8.50 -27.88 4.13
CA GLY A 28 7.08 -28.02 3.76
C GLY A 28 6.18 -26.94 4.36
N ALA A 29 6.71 -25.75 4.70
CA ALA A 29 5.93 -24.65 5.23
C ALA A 29 5.31 -23.80 4.13
N LYS A 30 4.11 -23.30 4.38
CA LYS A 30 3.47 -22.31 3.48
C LYS A 30 4.22 -20.98 3.53
N PHE A 31 4.48 -20.42 2.36
CA PHE A 31 5.18 -19.15 2.23
C PHE A 31 4.23 -18.04 1.76
N ILE A 32 3.99 -17.07 2.65
CA ILE A 32 3.21 -15.86 2.36
C ILE A 32 4.15 -14.67 2.47
N TYR A 33 4.20 -13.80 1.44
CA TYR A 33 5.11 -12.68 1.44
C TYR A 33 4.45 -11.37 0.98
N ALA A 34 5.01 -10.26 1.45
CA ALA A 34 4.60 -8.94 1.03
C ALA A 34 5.27 -8.54 -0.29
N SER A 35 4.53 -8.60 -1.39
CA SER A 35 4.79 -7.84 -2.60
C SER A 35 4.24 -6.41 -2.43
N SER A 36 4.05 -5.65 -3.49
CA SER A 36 3.60 -4.26 -3.40
C SER A 36 2.89 -3.80 -4.67
N ALA A 37 1.89 -2.95 -4.52
CA ALA A 37 1.31 -2.20 -5.64
C ALA A 37 2.32 -1.27 -6.34
N ALA A 38 3.46 -0.95 -5.70
CA ALA A 38 4.55 -0.20 -6.33
C ALA A 38 5.14 -0.92 -7.57
N THR A 39 4.91 -2.21 -7.72
CA THR A 39 5.31 -2.99 -8.91
C THR A 39 4.55 -2.59 -10.16
N TYR A 40 3.33 -2.05 -10.04
CA TYR A 40 2.51 -1.61 -11.18
C TYR A 40 3.01 -0.33 -11.87
N GLY A 41 3.94 0.40 -11.26
CA GLY A 41 4.46 1.64 -11.80
C GLY A 41 3.36 2.71 -11.93
N GLU A 42 3.20 3.33 -13.10
CA GLU A 42 2.13 4.28 -13.38
C GLU A 42 0.77 3.61 -13.67
N GLY A 43 0.72 2.29 -13.70
CA GLY A 43 -0.51 1.55 -14.01
C GLY A 43 -0.82 1.48 -15.52
N GLU A 44 0.18 1.62 -16.39
CA GLU A 44 0.00 1.54 -17.85
C GLU A 44 -0.67 0.22 -18.31
N ASN A 45 -0.39 -0.87 -17.58
CA ASN A 45 -0.99 -2.19 -17.80
C ASN A 45 -2.16 -2.47 -16.84
N GLY A 46 -2.71 -1.43 -16.18
CA GLY A 46 -3.73 -1.59 -15.16
C GLY A 46 -3.16 -2.06 -13.80
N TYR A 47 -4.08 -2.41 -12.90
CA TYR A 47 -3.76 -2.86 -11.53
C TYR A 47 -4.35 -4.25 -11.29
N CYS A 48 -4.21 -5.15 -12.27
CA CYS A 48 -4.66 -6.53 -12.17
C CYS A 48 -3.52 -7.45 -11.70
N ASP A 49 -3.85 -8.43 -10.86
CA ASP A 49 -2.89 -9.37 -10.25
C ASP A 49 -2.72 -10.67 -11.06
N ASN A 50 -2.77 -10.58 -12.39
CA ASN A 50 -2.45 -11.69 -13.28
C ASN A 50 -0.95 -11.97 -13.27
N GLU A 51 -0.58 -13.24 -13.05
CA GLU A 51 0.82 -13.66 -13.08
C GLU A 51 1.46 -13.49 -14.46
N THR A 52 0.68 -13.58 -15.55
CA THR A 52 1.14 -13.38 -16.92
C THR A 52 1.66 -11.97 -17.19
N ASP A 53 1.25 -11.00 -16.39
CA ASP A 53 1.55 -9.58 -16.60
C ASP A 53 2.80 -9.13 -15.83
N ILE A 54 3.34 -9.98 -14.93
CA ILE A 54 4.46 -9.64 -14.05
C ILE A 54 5.66 -9.07 -14.81
N ASP A 55 6.02 -9.68 -15.94
CA ASP A 55 7.18 -9.25 -16.75
C ASP A 55 6.95 -7.92 -17.51
N MET A 56 5.70 -7.51 -17.67
CA MET A 56 5.33 -6.27 -18.34
C MET A 56 5.28 -5.08 -17.38
N LEU A 57 5.26 -5.30 -16.06
CA LEU A 57 5.20 -4.23 -15.08
C LEU A 57 6.47 -3.36 -15.09
N ARG A 58 6.31 -2.07 -14.84
CA ARG A 58 7.41 -1.08 -14.87
C ARG A 58 7.38 -0.21 -13.62
N PRO A 59 7.96 -0.69 -12.50
CA PRO A 59 8.05 0.09 -11.26
C PRO A 59 8.74 1.44 -11.46
N LEU A 60 8.33 2.46 -10.72
CA LEU A 60 8.90 3.82 -10.81
C LEU A 60 10.15 4.03 -9.96
N ASN A 61 10.48 3.09 -9.07
CA ASN A 61 11.59 3.24 -8.14
C ASN A 61 12.21 1.89 -7.76
N MET A 62 13.39 1.94 -7.14
CA MET A 62 14.16 0.75 -6.76
C MET A 62 13.43 -0.15 -5.76
N TYR A 63 12.58 0.42 -4.89
CA TYR A 63 11.74 -0.38 -3.99
C TYR A 63 10.76 -1.25 -4.78
N GLY A 64 10.01 -0.65 -5.72
CA GLY A 64 9.09 -1.40 -6.58
C GLY A 64 9.82 -2.49 -7.37
N TYR A 65 10.98 -2.16 -7.97
CA TYR A 65 11.82 -3.14 -8.67
C TYR A 65 12.27 -4.28 -7.76
N SER A 66 12.71 -4.01 -6.53
CA SER A 66 13.17 -5.05 -5.61
C SER A 66 12.06 -6.03 -5.23
N LYS A 67 10.81 -5.57 -5.15
CA LYS A 67 9.63 -6.42 -4.94
C LYS A 67 9.29 -7.23 -6.19
N GLN A 68 9.31 -6.59 -7.35
CA GLN A 68 9.04 -7.26 -8.62
C GLN A 68 10.08 -8.34 -8.95
N MET A 69 11.35 -8.13 -8.64
CA MET A 69 12.40 -9.13 -8.84
C MET A 69 12.06 -10.47 -8.17
N PHE A 70 11.45 -10.44 -6.98
CA PHE A 70 11.05 -11.66 -6.30
C PHE A 70 9.80 -12.27 -6.93
N ASP A 71 8.80 -11.47 -7.31
CA ASP A 71 7.62 -11.93 -8.06
C ASP A 71 8.07 -12.62 -9.38
N GLN A 72 8.97 -12.00 -10.14
CA GLN A 72 9.54 -12.55 -11.38
C GLN A 72 10.36 -13.83 -11.15
N TRP A 73 11.15 -13.87 -10.08
CA TRP A 73 11.95 -15.04 -9.75
C TRP A 73 11.08 -16.26 -9.47
N LEU A 74 9.97 -16.07 -8.70
CA LEU A 74 9.00 -17.15 -8.48
C LEU A 74 8.35 -17.61 -9.78
N LEU A 75 7.96 -16.66 -10.65
CA LEU A 75 7.36 -16.98 -11.96
C LEU A 75 8.29 -17.79 -12.83
N HIS A 76 9.52 -17.31 -13.05
CA HIS A 76 10.48 -17.92 -13.97
C HIS A 76 11.04 -19.26 -13.48
N ASN A 77 10.96 -19.53 -12.18
CA ASN A 77 11.39 -20.84 -11.62
C ASN A 77 10.21 -21.80 -11.37
N GLY A 78 8.98 -21.44 -11.78
CA GLY A 78 7.80 -22.31 -11.62
C GLY A 78 7.29 -22.42 -10.19
N TYR A 79 7.62 -21.48 -9.32
CA TYR A 79 7.26 -21.50 -7.89
C TYR A 79 5.98 -20.73 -7.53
N MET A 80 5.25 -20.19 -8.52
CA MET A 80 4.02 -19.42 -8.24
C MET A 80 2.97 -20.24 -7.49
N SER A 81 2.87 -21.55 -7.76
CA SER A 81 1.96 -22.45 -7.07
C SER A 81 2.38 -22.81 -5.64
N SER A 82 3.58 -22.41 -5.22
CA SER A 82 4.16 -22.75 -3.90
C SER A 82 4.24 -21.53 -2.96
N ALA A 83 3.79 -20.36 -3.41
CA ALA A 83 3.84 -19.12 -2.63
C ALA A 83 2.55 -18.32 -2.76
N VAL A 84 2.30 -17.43 -1.80
CA VAL A 84 1.26 -16.42 -1.84
C VAL A 84 1.91 -15.04 -1.76
N GLY A 85 1.89 -14.32 -2.87
CA GLY A 85 2.38 -12.94 -2.95
C GLY A 85 1.24 -11.95 -2.76
N LEU A 86 1.38 -11.05 -1.80
CA LEU A 86 0.37 -10.07 -1.46
C LEU A 86 0.81 -8.67 -1.88
N LYS A 87 0.21 -8.13 -2.94
CA LYS A 87 0.45 -6.77 -3.42
C LYS A 87 -0.37 -5.78 -2.61
N TYR A 88 0.22 -5.28 -1.52
CA TYR A 88 -0.41 -4.26 -0.68
C TYR A 88 -0.48 -2.92 -1.40
N PHE A 89 -1.67 -2.31 -1.38
CA PHE A 89 -1.88 -0.92 -1.81
C PHE A 89 -1.50 0.05 -0.70
N ASN A 90 -2.14 1.20 -0.58
CA ASN A 90 -1.72 2.23 0.38
C ASN A 90 -2.21 1.91 1.80
N VAL A 91 -1.48 1.04 2.50
CA VAL A 91 -1.82 0.63 3.88
C VAL A 91 -1.53 1.76 4.86
N TYR A 92 -2.48 2.03 5.76
CA TYR A 92 -2.35 2.95 6.88
C TYR A 92 -3.02 2.39 8.14
N GLY A 93 -2.63 2.89 9.31
CA GLY A 93 -3.24 2.49 10.57
C GLY A 93 -2.24 2.43 11.72
N PRO A 94 -2.66 1.94 12.90
CA PRO A 94 -1.81 1.89 14.08
C PRO A 94 -0.52 1.10 13.88
N ASN A 95 0.43 1.29 14.80
CA ASN A 95 1.76 0.66 14.82
C ASN A 95 2.75 1.16 13.76
N GLU A 96 2.59 2.40 13.24
CA GLU A 96 3.52 2.97 12.25
C GLU A 96 4.45 4.08 12.78
N TYR A 97 4.43 4.40 14.08
CA TYR A 97 5.26 5.45 14.68
C TYR A 97 6.77 5.31 14.41
N HIS A 98 7.26 4.07 14.38
CA HIS A 98 8.67 3.74 14.17
C HIS A 98 9.15 3.96 12.72
N LYS A 99 8.24 4.19 11.75
CA LYS A 99 8.58 4.24 10.33
C LYS A 99 9.18 5.60 9.88
N GLY A 100 9.38 6.57 10.78
CA GLY A 100 9.96 7.87 10.43
C GLY A 100 9.22 8.54 9.27
N GLN A 101 9.91 8.88 8.20
CA GLN A 101 9.31 9.51 7.01
C GLN A 101 8.43 8.56 6.17
N MET A 102 8.50 7.26 6.43
CA MET A 102 7.70 6.23 5.74
C MET A 102 6.30 6.04 6.32
N ARG A 103 5.94 6.78 7.36
CA ARG A 103 4.60 6.79 7.96
C ARG A 103 3.55 7.24 6.94
N SER A 104 2.32 6.76 7.10
CA SER A 104 1.19 7.15 6.25
C SER A 104 0.93 8.66 6.29
N LEU A 105 0.20 9.16 5.30
CA LEU A 105 -0.27 10.55 5.35
C LEU A 105 -1.24 10.76 6.51
N VAL A 106 -2.02 9.77 6.94
CA VAL A 106 -2.96 9.90 8.07
C VAL A 106 -2.23 10.32 9.34
N LEU A 107 -1.15 9.64 9.71
CA LEU A 107 -0.36 9.99 10.89
C LEU A 107 0.31 11.37 10.73
N LYS A 108 0.93 11.61 9.58
CA LYS A 108 1.59 12.91 9.31
C LYS A 108 0.61 14.08 9.34
N ALA A 109 -0.57 13.90 8.75
CA ALA A 109 -1.62 14.91 8.72
C ALA A 109 -2.20 15.17 10.11
N TYR A 110 -2.42 14.12 10.90
CA TYR A 110 -2.81 14.25 12.30
C TYR A 110 -1.80 15.11 13.08
N GLU A 111 -0.50 14.82 12.96
CA GLU A 111 0.56 15.61 13.58
C GLU A 111 0.56 17.08 13.12
N GLN A 112 0.38 17.33 11.82
CA GLN A 112 0.29 18.69 11.28
C GLN A 112 -0.90 19.45 11.85
N ILE A 113 -2.07 18.81 11.95
CA ILE A 113 -3.26 19.43 12.55
C ILE A 113 -3.02 19.78 14.02
N VAL A 114 -2.45 18.85 14.80
CA VAL A 114 -2.14 19.09 16.21
C VAL A 114 -1.15 20.25 16.39
N GLN A 115 -0.15 20.35 15.51
CA GLN A 115 0.88 21.37 15.61
C GLN A 115 0.45 22.73 15.06
N ASN A 116 -0.24 22.76 13.92
CA ASN A 116 -0.44 23.98 13.13
C ASN A 116 -1.91 24.25 12.78
N GLY A 117 -2.83 23.35 13.13
CA GLY A 117 -4.26 23.47 12.80
C GLY A 117 -4.58 23.30 11.31
N GLN A 118 -3.67 22.75 10.51
CA GLN A 118 -3.84 22.60 9.06
C GLN A 118 -3.17 21.33 8.52
N ILE A 119 -3.58 20.91 7.32
CA ILE A 119 -2.93 19.86 6.52
C ILE A 119 -2.36 20.48 5.26
N ASN A 120 -1.14 20.08 4.88
CA ASN A 120 -0.53 20.44 3.61
C ASN A 120 -0.64 19.26 2.63
N LEU A 121 -1.32 19.47 1.50
CA LEU A 121 -1.40 18.54 0.36
C LEU A 121 -0.64 19.10 -0.83
N PHE A 122 -0.18 18.22 -1.72
CA PHE A 122 0.47 18.66 -2.94
C PHE A 122 -0.54 19.15 -3.98
N LYS A 123 -0.19 20.25 -4.64
CA LYS A 123 -0.85 20.70 -5.86
C LYS A 123 -0.76 19.65 -6.96
N SER A 124 -1.69 19.69 -7.89
CA SER A 124 -1.63 18.88 -9.11
C SER A 124 -0.74 19.55 -10.16
N TYR A 125 -0.03 18.74 -10.94
CA TYR A 125 0.73 19.15 -12.12
C TYR A 125 0.23 18.45 -13.38
N LYS A 126 -0.92 17.77 -13.29
CA LYS A 126 -1.64 17.19 -14.44
C LYS A 126 -2.99 17.89 -14.59
N PRO A 127 -3.38 18.32 -15.81
CA PRO A 127 -4.61 19.09 -16.03
C PRO A 127 -5.88 18.32 -15.73
N GLU A 128 -5.80 16.97 -15.71
CA GLU A 128 -6.93 16.09 -15.44
C GLU A 128 -7.30 16.02 -13.95
N TYR A 129 -6.46 16.55 -13.06
CA TYR A 129 -6.67 16.53 -11.62
C TYR A 129 -6.56 17.92 -11.03
N GLN A 130 -7.47 18.27 -10.15
CA GLN A 130 -7.33 19.46 -9.31
C GLN A 130 -6.37 19.18 -8.13
N ASP A 131 -6.03 20.22 -7.37
CA ASP A 131 -5.18 20.11 -6.20
C ASP A 131 -5.79 19.18 -5.15
N GLY A 132 -5.02 18.19 -4.70
CA GLY A 132 -5.47 17.17 -3.75
C GLY A 132 -6.41 16.10 -4.31
N GLU A 133 -6.75 16.15 -5.62
CA GLU A 133 -7.65 15.18 -6.27
C GLU A 133 -6.93 13.96 -6.85
N GLN A 134 -5.62 13.82 -6.64
CA GLN A 134 -4.91 12.60 -6.95
C GLN A 134 -5.48 11.47 -6.09
N MET A 135 -5.69 10.29 -6.68
CA MET A 135 -6.44 9.19 -6.07
C MET A 135 -5.56 8.03 -5.63
N ARG A 136 -5.91 7.41 -4.53
CA ARG A 136 -5.29 6.17 -4.03
C ARG A 136 -6.34 5.18 -3.53
N ASP A 137 -5.99 3.92 -3.64
CA ASP A 137 -6.67 2.85 -2.91
C ASP A 137 -6.06 2.79 -1.50
N PHE A 138 -6.79 3.33 -0.53
CA PHE A 138 -6.36 3.40 0.88
C PHE A 138 -6.88 2.18 1.64
N LEU A 139 -5.98 1.32 2.06
CA LEU A 139 -6.31 0.09 2.78
C LEU A 139 -6.02 0.23 4.28
N TYR A 140 -7.04 0.03 5.11
CA TYR A 140 -6.83 0.03 6.55
C TYR A 140 -6.06 -1.21 7.02
N VAL A 141 -5.11 -1.03 7.93
CA VAL A 141 -4.22 -2.12 8.37
C VAL A 141 -4.97 -3.31 8.98
N LYS A 142 -6.10 -3.08 9.65
CA LYS A 142 -6.91 -4.18 10.21
C LYS A 142 -7.53 -5.03 9.11
N ASP A 143 -7.98 -4.43 8.01
CA ASP A 143 -8.50 -5.18 6.86
C ASP A 143 -7.36 -5.86 6.10
N ALA A 144 -6.21 -5.19 5.94
CA ALA A 144 -5.01 -5.81 5.37
C ALA A 144 -4.59 -7.07 6.17
N ALA A 145 -4.65 -7.00 7.51
CA ALA A 145 -4.36 -8.13 8.38
C ALA A 145 -5.35 -9.30 8.18
N LYS A 146 -6.67 -9.01 8.13
CA LYS A 146 -7.69 -10.04 7.86
C LYS A 146 -7.47 -10.70 6.50
N MET A 147 -7.23 -9.92 5.45
CA MET A 147 -6.91 -10.45 4.12
C MET A 147 -5.66 -11.34 4.14
N THR A 148 -4.64 -10.95 4.89
CA THR A 148 -3.40 -11.74 5.02
C THR A 148 -3.66 -13.07 5.74
N VAL A 149 -4.39 -13.03 6.86
CA VAL A 149 -4.74 -14.21 7.67
C VAL A 149 -5.61 -15.20 6.86
N HIS A 150 -6.50 -14.71 5.99
CA HIS A 150 -7.30 -15.55 5.10
C HIS A 150 -6.44 -16.54 4.29
N PHE A 151 -5.25 -16.12 3.88
CA PHE A 151 -4.35 -16.98 3.12
C PHE A 151 -3.58 -18.00 3.99
N MET A 152 -3.57 -17.88 5.32
CA MET A 152 -2.85 -18.84 6.17
C MET A 152 -3.44 -20.27 6.08
N ASP A 153 -4.77 -20.36 6.08
CA ASP A 153 -5.50 -21.62 6.04
C ASP A 153 -6.08 -21.95 4.65
N SER A 154 -5.86 -21.08 3.67
CA SER A 154 -6.36 -21.23 2.30
C SER A 154 -5.45 -22.14 1.48
N ALA A 155 -5.99 -22.92 0.55
CA ALA A 155 -5.21 -23.70 -0.42
C ALA A 155 -4.73 -22.88 -1.63
N HIS A 156 -5.08 -21.61 -1.71
CA HIS A 156 -4.73 -20.74 -2.84
C HIS A 156 -3.27 -20.33 -2.82
N SER A 157 -2.71 -20.16 -4.01
CA SER A 157 -1.34 -19.70 -4.29
C SER A 157 -1.34 -18.71 -5.45
N GLY A 158 -0.20 -18.05 -5.68
CA GLY A 158 -0.05 -17.02 -6.70
C GLY A 158 0.01 -15.61 -6.12
N ILE A 159 -0.24 -14.60 -6.95
CA ILE A 159 -0.20 -13.18 -6.57
C ILE A 159 -1.61 -12.64 -6.39
N PHE A 160 -1.84 -11.87 -5.32
CA PHE A 160 -3.13 -11.27 -5.00
C PHE A 160 -2.99 -9.81 -4.62
N ASN A 161 -3.88 -8.97 -5.14
CA ASN A 161 -4.02 -7.59 -4.72
C ASN A 161 -4.71 -7.49 -3.36
N LEU A 162 -4.15 -6.67 -2.47
CA LEU A 162 -4.75 -6.29 -1.20
C LEU A 162 -5.01 -4.79 -1.20
N GLY A 163 -6.25 -4.43 -1.49
CA GLY A 163 -6.78 -3.07 -1.53
C GLY A 163 -8.28 -3.09 -1.27
N THR A 164 -8.92 -1.96 -1.44
CA THR A 164 -10.37 -1.81 -1.22
C THR A 164 -11.20 -1.92 -2.50
N SER A 165 -10.58 -1.80 -3.66
CA SER A 165 -11.21 -1.55 -4.97
C SER A 165 -11.93 -0.20 -5.04
N GLU A 166 -11.69 0.69 -4.10
CA GLU A 166 -12.18 2.06 -4.10
C GLU A 166 -11.00 3.02 -4.11
N CYS A 167 -10.95 3.90 -5.10
CA CYS A 167 -9.97 4.98 -5.09
C CYS A 167 -10.60 6.23 -4.47
N ARG A 168 -9.88 6.85 -3.54
CA ARG A 168 -10.29 8.07 -2.85
C ARG A 168 -9.20 9.12 -3.01
N THR A 169 -9.61 10.38 -2.98
CA THR A 169 -8.69 11.51 -3.13
C THR A 169 -7.91 11.79 -1.85
N TRP A 170 -6.79 12.52 -1.97
CA TRP A 170 -6.12 13.06 -0.79
C TRP A 170 -7.01 14.04 -0.05
N ASN A 171 -7.90 14.77 -0.74
CA ASN A 171 -8.90 15.63 -0.13
C ASN A 171 -9.88 14.85 0.72
N ASP A 172 -10.38 13.69 0.23
CA ASP A 172 -11.26 12.82 1.03
C ASP A 172 -10.58 12.35 2.31
N LEU A 173 -9.31 11.90 2.19
CA LEU A 173 -8.53 11.47 3.34
C LEU A 173 -8.35 12.61 4.35
N ALA A 174 -7.99 13.82 3.90
CA ALA A 174 -7.80 14.98 4.76
C ALA A 174 -9.10 15.38 5.47
N LYS A 175 -10.22 15.42 4.74
CA LYS A 175 -11.55 15.70 5.31
C LYS A 175 -11.94 14.67 6.37
N SER A 176 -11.69 13.39 6.11
CA SER A 176 -11.96 12.31 7.09
C SER A 176 -11.15 12.50 8.39
N ILE A 177 -9.89 12.98 8.29
CA ILE A 177 -9.06 13.24 9.47
C ILE A 177 -9.62 14.44 10.28
N PHE A 178 -9.97 15.55 9.62
CA PHE A 178 -10.60 16.70 10.30
C PHE A 178 -11.91 16.31 10.96
N SER A 179 -12.76 15.54 10.27
CA SER A 179 -14.02 15.02 10.81
C SER A 179 -13.79 14.15 12.04
N ALA A 180 -12.84 13.21 11.98
CA ALA A 180 -12.46 12.36 13.11
C ALA A 180 -11.95 13.18 14.30
N MET A 181 -11.25 14.28 14.06
CA MET A 181 -10.78 15.22 15.13
C MET A 181 -11.84 16.22 15.57
N LYS A 182 -13.04 16.24 14.95
CA LYS A 182 -14.13 17.21 15.19
C LYS A 182 -13.67 18.66 15.02
N LEU A 183 -12.84 18.92 14.02
CA LEU A 183 -12.29 20.22 13.68
C LEU A 183 -12.81 20.69 12.31
N GLN A 184 -12.81 22.02 12.11
CA GLN A 184 -13.11 22.61 10.82
C GLN A 184 -11.95 22.32 9.85
N GLU A 185 -12.29 22.00 8.59
CA GLU A 185 -11.33 21.74 7.53
C GLU A 185 -10.43 22.94 7.26
N ASN A 186 -9.12 22.70 7.20
CA ASN A 186 -8.09 23.68 6.86
C ASN A 186 -6.99 23.00 6.04
N ILE A 187 -7.22 22.91 4.73
CA ILE A 187 -6.31 22.26 3.78
C ILE A 187 -5.55 23.34 3.02
N GLN A 188 -4.22 23.25 3.02
CA GLN A 188 -3.32 24.11 2.25
C GLN A 188 -2.69 23.31 1.13
N TYR A 189 -2.66 23.87 -0.08
CA TYR A 189 -2.02 23.23 -1.23
C TYR A 189 -0.64 23.81 -1.45
N ILE A 190 0.38 22.96 -1.35
CA ILE A 190 1.79 23.33 -1.48
C ILE A 190 2.40 22.73 -2.76
N ASP A 191 3.48 23.36 -3.25
CA ASP A 191 4.17 22.84 -4.41
C ASP A 191 4.85 21.49 -4.12
N MET A 192 4.76 20.58 -5.08
CA MET A 192 5.44 19.29 -5.02
C MET A 192 6.94 19.49 -5.30
N PRO A 193 7.85 18.86 -4.53
CA PRO A 193 9.26 18.83 -4.85
C PRO A 193 9.52 18.36 -6.29
N GLU A 194 10.43 19.01 -7.02
CA GLU A 194 10.71 18.72 -8.44
C GLU A 194 11.04 17.23 -8.69
N GLU A 195 11.82 16.62 -7.79
CA GLU A 195 12.23 15.21 -7.88
C GLU A 195 11.03 14.22 -7.81
N LEU A 196 9.88 14.66 -7.31
CA LEU A 196 8.68 13.82 -7.19
C LEU A 196 7.72 13.99 -8.37
N LYS A 197 7.73 15.14 -9.06
CA LYS A 197 6.74 15.48 -10.09
C LYS A 197 6.66 14.42 -11.19
N GLU A 198 7.81 13.96 -11.70
CA GLU A 198 7.88 12.96 -12.77
C GLU A 198 7.57 11.54 -12.32
N LYS A 199 7.67 11.24 -11.02
CA LYS A 199 7.51 9.90 -10.44
C LYS A 199 6.26 9.77 -9.59
N TYR A 200 5.41 10.80 -9.58
CA TYR A 200 4.24 10.84 -8.72
C TYR A 200 3.06 10.11 -9.37
N GLN A 201 2.66 9.00 -8.80
CA GLN A 201 1.45 8.32 -9.22
C GLN A 201 0.22 9.19 -8.96
N TYR A 202 -0.63 9.36 -9.95
CA TYR A 202 -1.89 10.12 -9.82
C TYR A 202 -3.08 9.26 -9.50
N TYR A 203 -3.00 7.98 -9.82
CA TYR A 203 -4.12 7.05 -9.64
C TYR A 203 -3.62 5.67 -9.25
N THR A 204 -4.26 5.04 -8.26
CA THR A 204 -4.14 3.61 -7.98
C THR A 204 -5.48 3.05 -7.54
N LYS A 205 -5.86 1.89 -8.06
CA LYS A 205 -7.07 1.16 -7.67
C LYS A 205 -6.81 -0.33 -7.80
N ALA A 206 -6.93 -1.07 -6.70
CA ALA A 206 -6.78 -2.52 -6.72
C ALA A 206 -7.96 -3.19 -7.46
N ASP A 207 -7.67 -4.14 -8.33
CA ASP A 207 -8.64 -5.16 -8.66
C ASP A 207 -8.49 -6.31 -7.66
N ILE A 208 -9.48 -6.51 -6.80
CA ILE A 208 -9.50 -7.59 -5.81
C ILE A 208 -10.42 -8.75 -6.19
N SER A 209 -10.84 -8.83 -7.45
CA SER A 209 -11.73 -9.90 -7.92
C SER A 209 -11.13 -11.29 -7.67
N LYS A 210 -9.82 -11.43 -7.86
CA LYS A 210 -9.08 -12.66 -7.60
C LYS A 210 -9.10 -13.02 -6.10
N LEU A 211 -8.85 -12.06 -5.20
CA LEU A 211 -9.01 -12.27 -3.77
C LEU A 211 -10.45 -12.69 -3.41
N ARG A 212 -11.46 -12.02 -3.96
CA ARG A 212 -12.86 -12.38 -3.73
C ARG A 212 -13.20 -13.81 -4.20
N SER A 213 -12.59 -14.23 -5.31
CA SER A 213 -12.79 -15.59 -5.84
C SER A 213 -12.23 -16.70 -4.95
N THR A 214 -11.33 -16.38 -4.00
CA THR A 214 -10.80 -17.31 -2.99
C THR A 214 -11.77 -17.57 -1.82
N GLY A 215 -12.96 -16.95 -1.83
CA GLY A 215 -13.93 -17.04 -0.75
C GLY A 215 -13.77 -15.96 0.33
N TYR A 216 -12.93 -14.95 0.14
CA TYR A 216 -12.85 -13.81 1.05
C TYR A 216 -14.09 -12.92 0.91
N THR A 217 -14.99 -12.95 1.90
CA THR A 217 -16.31 -12.26 1.87
C THR A 217 -16.43 -11.12 2.88
N GLU A 218 -15.38 -10.89 3.70
CA GLU A 218 -15.40 -9.82 4.71
C GLU A 218 -15.66 -8.45 4.07
N SER A 219 -16.50 -7.65 4.72
CA SER A 219 -16.68 -6.23 4.36
C SER A 219 -15.44 -5.44 4.77
N LEU A 220 -15.09 -4.45 3.97
CA LEU A 220 -13.97 -3.56 4.22
C LEU A 220 -14.51 -2.28 4.87
N MET A 221 -13.70 -1.69 5.74
CA MET A 221 -14.05 -0.41 6.35
C MET A 221 -14.01 0.72 5.31
N SER A 222 -14.97 1.63 5.39
CA SER A 222 -14.89 2.89 4.64
C SER A 222 -13.67 3.71 5.08
N ILE A 223 -13.21 4.65 4.25
CA ILE A 223 -12.10 5.52 4.64
C ILE A 223 -12.47 6.37 5.86
N GLU A 224 -13.74 6.79 5.95
CA GLU A 224 -14.26 7.58 7.04
C GLU A 224 -14.20 6.80 8.36
N ASP A 225 -14.75 5.58 8.40
CA ASP A 225 -14.78 4.73 9.60
C ASP A 225 -13.36 4.30 10.03
N ALA A 226 -12.53 3.94 9.06
CA ALA A 226 -11.15 3.50 9.32
C ALA A 226 -10.26 4.64 9.84
N VAL A 227 -10.41 5.86 9.30
CA VAL A 227 -9.71 7.05 9.79
C VAL A 227 -10.22 7.43 11.16
N GLU A 228 -11.54 7.38 11.42
CA GLU A 228 -12.11 7.64 12.74
C GLU A 228 -11.57 6.65 13.79
N ASP A 229 -11.58 5.34 13.46
CA ASP A 229 -11.03 4.30 14.35
C ASP A 229 -9.54 4.56 14.66
N TYR A 230 -8.73 4.89 13.62
CA TYR A 230 -7.30 5.15 13.80
C TYR A 230 -7.04 6.39 14.64
N VAL A 231 -7.69 7.52 14.31
CA VAL A 231 -7.50 8.80 15.02
C VAL A 231 -7.98 8.69 16.47
N GLN A 232 -9.21 8.26 16.67
CA GLN A 232 -9.85 8.31 17.99
C GLN A 232 -9.30 7.26 18.96
N ARG A 233 -9.02 6.05 18.50
CA ARG A 233 -8.56 4.97 19.38
C ARG A 233 -7.06 4.95 19.59
N TYR A 234 -6.28 5.38 18.60
CA TYR A 234 -4.82 5.18 18.63
C TYR A 234 -4.05 6.49 18.64
N LEU A 235 -4.36 7.46 17.76
CA LEU A 235 -3.55 8.68 17.67
C LEU A 235 -3.81 9.62 18.85
N VAL A 236 -5.07 9.87 19.21
CA VAL A 236 -5.42 10.72 20.36
C VAL A 236 -4.87 10.14 21.65
N ASN A 237 -4.92 8.83 21.83
CA ASN A 237 -4.49 8.15 23.05
C ASN A 237 -3.02 7.71 23.01
N GLN A 238 -2.30 7.93 21.91
CA GLN A 238 -0.93 7.44 21.67
C GLN A 238 -0.78 5.93 21.96
N SER A 239 -1.81 5.16 21.61
CA SER A 239 -1.87 3.73 21.91
C SER A 239 -1.43 2.89 20.69
N HIS A 240 -1.11 1.63 20.94
CA HIS A 240 -0.79 0.61 19.94
C HIS A 240 -1.94 -0.40 19.81
N LEU A 241 -1.93 -1.15 18.73
CA LEU A 241 -2.88 -2.24 18.50
C LEU A 241 -2.49 -3.44 19.38
#